data_3f5049ece6263f8ae339bba70cb69cc2
#
_entry.id   3f5049ece6263f8ae339bba70cb69cc2
#
_cell.length_a   1.000
_cell.length_b   1.000
_cell.length_c   1.000
_cell.angle_alpha   90.00
_cell.angle_beta   90.00
_cell.angle_gamma   90.00
#
_symmetry.space_group_name_H-M   'P 1'
#
loop_
_entity.id
_entity.type
_entity.pdbx_description
1 polymer ?
#
loop_
_entity_poly.entity_id
_entity_poly.type
_entity_poly.pdbx_seq_one_letter_code
_entity_poly.pdbx_strand_id
1 'polypeptide(L)'
;MSSWTALLTSARPVFRAPSFAIFTDLLTGWVLAPGRRTVTAMITLADPAGGRAHDAYHRFLRDGVWNLRGLWRLLATHAVTRFAPTAVISLDCDDTLFHKSGRQVAGAGNFRDAERPTGQRVVYALGLNLVVVTLRITPPWGSMPIAIPVNARLHKKKDPITTVEHAAQMMRELAAWLPDRQLHLCADGAYASLAGAELPRTHVTSRMRRDAALYDPAPPRTGKRGRPRLKGQRLPTPPEIAAQARPRDWRKATVDVRGHKLERLILTRDVLWYGVNPKDLVHLVIVRDPNSIEPDDFFITTDLSASGADTASRYAGRWSIEVCFRDVKQDLGGENPQSWKREGPERASCLSLWLHAMTWCWYLTEHPAGDTWIPRPWYPRKATPSFLDALAALRRTLWSQRITAMSAASTPNQHKTKITDALLDTLTYAA
;
A
#
# COMPACT_ATOMS: atom_id res chain seq x y z
N MET A 1 6.53 -29.61 1.83
CA MET A 1 5.67 -28.47 1.45
C MET A 1 6.60 -27.28 1.19
N SER A 2 6.47 -26.57 0.08
CA SER A 2 7.33 -25.40 -0.18
C SER A 2 6.99 -24.26 0.77
N SER A 3 7.96 -23.34 1.01
CA SER A 3 7.75 -22.16 1.84
C SER A 3 6.60 -21.27 1.30
N TRP A 4 6.48 -21.13 -0.03
CA TRP A 4 5.35 -20.44 -0.66
C TRP A 4 4.01 -21.12 -0.36
N THR A 5 3.95 -22.46 -0.53
CA THR A 5 2.74 -23.21 -0.23
C THR A 5 2.36 -23.12 1.25
N ALA A 6 3.36 -23.18 2.14
CA ALA A 6 3.13 -23.00 3.59
C ALA A 6 2.57 -21.61 3.89
N LEU A 7 3.09 -20.58 3.24
CA LEU A 7 2.63 -19.20 3.39
C LEU A 7 1.19 -19.04 2.89
N LEU A 8 0.83 -19.58 1.71
CA LEU A 8 -0.56 -19.58 1.22
C LEU A 8 -1.50 -20.37 2.13
N THR A 9 -1.00 -21.43 2.77
CA THR A 9 -1.79 -22.27 3.69
C THR A 9 -2.25 -21.47 4.93
N SER A 10 -1.55 -20.41 5.31
CA SER A 10 -1.99 -19.52 6.39
C SER A 10 -3.35 -18.88 6.11
N ALA A 11 -3.73 -18.71 4.84
CA ALA A 11 -5.03 -18.17 4.44
C ALA A 11 -6.18 -19.20 4.47
N ARG A 12 -5.89 -20.48 4.69
CA ARG A 12 -6.89 -21.56 4.69
C ARG A 12 -8.13 -21.30 5.55
N PRO A 13 -8.02 -20.72 6.75
CA PRO A 13 -9.20 -20.46 7.60
C PRO A 13 -10.28 -19.58 6.98
N VAL A 14 -9.95 -18.82 5.92
CA VAL A 14 -10.90 -17.93 5.23
C VAL A 14 -11.79 -18.68 4.24
N PHE A 15 -11.39 -19.89 3.85
CA PHE A 15 -11.98 -20.62 2.74
C PHE A 15 -12.51 -22.01 3.15
N ARG A 16 -13.55 -22.46 2.43
CA ARG A 16 -13.86 -23.88 2.35
C ARG A 16 -12.83 -24.59 1.47
N ALA A 17 -12.64 -25.90 1.65
CA ALA A 17 -11.59 -26.65 0.95
C ALA A 17 -11.60 -26.49 -0.59
N PRO A 18 -12.73 -26.54 -1.32
CA PRO A 18 -12.73 -26.33 -2.76
C PRO A 18 -12.33 -24.90 -3.15
N SER A 19 -12.77 -23.89 -2.39
CA SER A 19 -12.44 -22.48 -2.65
C SER A 19 -10.96 -22.18 -2.34
N PHE A 20 -10.39 -22.82 -1.32
CA PHE A 20 -8.97 -22.70 -1.01
C PHE A 20 -8.08 -23.26 -2.14
N ALA A 21 -8.49 -24.38 -2.72
CA ALA A 21 -7.76 -24.93 -3.88
C ALA A 21 -7.77 -23.98 -5.08
N ILE A 22 -8.94 -23.37 -5.40
CA ILE A 22 -9.04 -22.35 -6.46
C ILE A 22 -8.20 -21.12 -6.13
N PHE A 23 -8.21 -20.65 -4.88
CA PHE A 23 -7.39 -19.55 -4.42
C PHE A 23 -5.90 -19.81 -4.65
N THR A 24 -5.40 -20.98 -4.25
CA THR A 24 -3.98 -21.34 -4.43
C THR A 24 -3.60 -21.47 -5.88
N ASP A 25 -4.46 -22.06 -6.72
CA ASP A 25 -4.24 -22.17 -8.16
C ASP A 25 -4.16 -20.78 -8.80
N LEU A 26 -5.15 -19.90 -8.54
CA LEU A 26 -5.17 -18.55 -9.11
C LEU A 26 -3.91 -17.76 -8.73
N LEU A 27 -3.51 -17.74 -7.45
CA LEU A 27 -2.34 -16.97 -7.03
C LEU A 27 -1.04 -17.55 -7.59
N THR A 28 -0.92 -18.88 -7.63
CA THR A 28 0.24 -19.54 -8.24
C THR A 28 0.31 -19.25 -9.73
N GLY A 29 -0.81 -19.37 -10.45
CA GLY A 29 -0.90 -19.00 -11.86
C GLY A 29 -0.61 -17.52 -12.10
N TRP A 30 -1.04 -16.64 -11.20
CA TRP A 30 -0.76 -15.20 -11.28
C TRP A 30 0.74 -14.90 -11.20
N VAL A 31 1.45 -15.53 -10.26
CA VAL A 31 2.92 -15.42 -10.15
C VAL A 31 3.59 -15.96 -11.41
N LEU A 32 3.17 -17.11 -11.91
CA LEU A 32 3.81 -17.80 -13.05
C LEU A 32 3.53 -17.13 -14.39
N ALA A 33 2.39 -16.44 -14.57
CA ALA A 33 2.03 -15.82 -15.82
C ALA A 33 3.03 -14.74 -16.26
N PRO A 34 3.71 -14.90 -17.41
CA PRO A 34 4.76 -13.97 -17.84
C PRO A 34 4.22 -12.70 -18.48
N GLY A 35 3.12 -12.79 -19.21
CA GLY A 35 2.51 -11.70 -19.96
C GLY A 35 1.27 -11.11 -19.26
N ARG A 36 0.22 -10.85 -20.04
CA ARG A 36 -1.03 -10.31 -19.51
C ARG A 36 -1.73 -11.29 -18.58
N ARG A 37 -1.95 -10.91 -17.34
CA ARG A 37 -2.47 -11.77 -16.26
C ARG A 37 -3.99 -11.75 -16.20
N THR A 38 -4.60 -12.29 -17.25
CA THR A 38 -6.05 -12.61 -17.23
C THR A 38 -6.30 -13.86 -16.40
N VAL A 39 -7.52 -14.05 -15.93
CA VAL A 39 -7.90 -15.27 -15.20
C VAL A 39 -7.61 -16.53 -16.04
N THR A 40 -7.87 -16.48 -17.35
CA THR A 40 -7.55 -17.58 -18.27
C THR A 40 -6.05 -17.88 -18.32
N ALA A 41 -5.19 -16.85 -18.46
CA ALA A 41 -3.74 -17.04 -18.45
C ALA A 41 -3.23 -17.65 -17.12
N MET A 42 -3.82 -17.26 -15.99
CA MET A 42 -3.51 -17.86 -14.70
C MET A 42 -3.87 -19.35 -14.65
N ILE A 43 -5.08 -19.70 -15.14
CA ILE A 43 -5.56 -21.08 -15.16
C ILE A 43 -4.69 -21.96 -16.05
N THR A 44 -4.34 -21.50 -17.24
CA THR A 44 -3.47 -22.24 -18.18
C THR A 44 -2.16 -22.68 -17.49
N LEU A 45 -1.63 -21.85 -16.60
CA LEU A 45 -0.40 -22.18 -15.88
C LEU A 45 -0.63 -22.93 -14.56
N ALA A 46 -1.76 -22.73 -13.89
CA ALA A 46 -2.01 -23.38 -12.61
C ALA A 46 -2.67 -24.75 -12.74
N ASP A 47 -3.58 -24.91 -13.71
CA ASP A 47 -4.37 -26.14 -13.96
C ASP A 47 -4.34 -26.52 -15.45
N PRO A 48 -3.16 -26.80 -16.01
CA PRO A 48 -3.01 -27.10 -17.44
C PRO A 48 -3.77 -28.36 -17.88
N ALA A 49 -4.04 -29.28 -16.96
CA ALA A 49 -4.81 -30.49 -17.23
C ALA A 49 -6.34 -30.25 -17.24
N GLY A 50 -6.79 -29.03 -16.88
CA GLY A 50 -8.21 -28.72 -16.85
C GLY A 50 -8.99 -29.49 -15.77
N GLY A 51 -8.38 -29.76 -14.63
CA GLY A 51 -8.98 -30.50 -13.52
C GLY A 51 -10.23 -29.82 -12.96
N ARG A 52 -10.40 -28.50 -13.21
CA ARG A 52 -11.60 -27.73 -12.87
C ARG A 52 -12.14 -26.98 -14.08
N ALA A 53 -13.47 -26.84 -14.13
CA ALA A 53 -14.13 -26.04 -15.14
C ALA A 53 -13.65 -24.56 -15.05
N HIS A 54 -13.35 -23.96 -16.20
CA HIS A 54 -12.91 -22.57 -16.34
C HIS A 54 -13.83 -21.59 -15.58
N ASP A 55 -15.15 -21.77 -15.65
CA ASP A 55 -16.12 -20.91 -14.97
C ASP A 55 -16.05 -21.00 -13.42
N ALA A 56 -15.49 -22.08 -12.85
CA ALA A 56 -15.34 -22.21 -11.41
C ALA A 56 -14.41 -21.11 -10.84
N TYR A 57 -13.36 -20.72 -11.56
CA TYR A 57 -12.45 -19.66 -11.19
C TYR A 57 -13.11 -18.29 -11.27
N HIS A 58 -13.92 -18.04 -12.29
CA HIS A 58 -14.69 -16.80 -12.40
C HIS A 58 -15.77 -16.70 -11.30
N ARG A 59 -16.46 -17.80 -10.99
CA ARG A 59 -17.43 -17.86 -9.90
C ARG A 59 -16.77 -17.65 -8.52
N PHE A 60 -15.56 -18.15 -8.31
CA PHE A 60 -14.80 -17.93 -7.09
C PHE A 60 -14.61 -16.43 -6.81
N LEU A 61 -14.25 -15.65 -7.82
CA LEU A 61 -14.12 -14.20 -7.69
C LEU A 61 -15.48 -13.52 -7.54
N ARG A 62 -16.46 -13.90 -8.35
CA ARG A 62 -17.75 -13.21 -8.45
C ARG A 62 -18.71 -13.54 -7.30
N ASP A 63 -18.85 -14.82 -6.95
CA ASP A 63 -19.90 -15.34 -6.09
C ASP A 63 -19.37 -16.18 -4.91
N GLY A 64 -18.06 -16.40 -4.80
CA GLY A 64 -17.46 -17.28 -3.79
C GLY A 64 -17.82 -16.85 -2.35
N VAL A 65 -18.06 -17.83 -1.49
CA VAL A 65 -18.39 -17.59 -0.08
C VAL A 65 -17.09 -17.46 0.72
N TRP A 66 -16.48 -16.29 0.66
CA TRP A 66 -15.29 -15.88 1.40
C TRP A 66 -15.23 -14.36 1.48
N ASN A 67 -14.47 -13.81 2.42
CA ASN A 67 -14.41 -12.37 2.61
C ASN A 67 -12.97 -11.83 2.65
N LEU A 68 -12.79 -10.67 2.06
CA LEU A 68 -11.51 -9.96 2.01
C LEU A 68 -11.00 -9.57 3.40
N ARG A 69 -11.90 -9.21 4.32
CA ARG A 69 -11.53 -8.80 5.68
C ARG A 69 -10.75 -9.89 6.42
N GLY A 70 -11.17 -11.16 6.26
CA GLY A 70 -10.46 -12.31 6.83
C GLY A 70 -9.06 -12.46 6.26
N LEU A 71 -8.90 -12.31 4.93
CA LEU A 71 -7.59 -12.34 4.28
C LEU A 71 -6.68 -11.20 4.76
N TRP A 72 -7.19 -9.98 4.85
CA TRP A 72 -6.43 -8.82 5.32
C TRP A 72 -6.01 -8.99 6.78
N ARG A 73 -6.90 -9.48 7.65
CA ARG A 73 -6.56 -9.72 9.05
C ARG A 73 -5.39 -10.70 9.18
N LEU A 74 -5.44 -11.82 8.48
CA LEU A 74 -4.36 -12.83 8.52
C LEU A 74 -3.03 -12.25 8.03
N LEU A 75 -3.06 -11.54 6.91
CA LEU A 75 -1.88 -10.91 6.33
C LEU A 75 -1.32 -9.82 7.26
N ALA A 76 -2.15 -8.92 7.76
CA ALA A 76 -1.73 -7.84 8.66
C ALA A 76 -1.06 -8.41 9.93
N THR A 77 -1.69 -9.41 10.56
CA THR A 77 -1.13 -10.07 11.74
C THR A 77 0.21 -10.74 11.41
N HIS A 78 0.29 -11.49 10.31
CA HIS A 78 1.52 -12.15 9.88
C HIS A 78 2.64 -11.14 9.60
N ALA A 79 2.37 -10.12 8.78
CA ALA A 79 3.37 -9.13 8.38
C ALA A 79 3.89 -8.32 9.59
N VAL A 80 3.00 -7.86 10.47
CA VAL A 80 3.39 -7.10 11.67
C VAL A 80 4.20 -7.97 12.63
N THR A 81 3.76 -9.19 12.91
CA THR A 81 4.48 -10.09 13.83
C THR A 81 5.88 -10.41 13.32
N ARG A 82 6.03 -10.61 12.00
CA ARG A 82 7.29 -11.07 11.43
C ARG A 82 8.27 -9.94 11.11
N PHE A 83 7.76 -8.80 10.64
CA PHE A 83 8.61 -7.75 10.04
C PHE A 83 8.55 -6.39 10.74
N ALA A 84 7.65 -6.21 11.71
CA ALA A 84 7.54 -4.99 12.50
C ALA A 84 7.45 -5.32 14.00
N PRO A 85 8.52 -5.83 14.61
CA PRO A 85 8.49 -6.30 16.00
C PRO A 85 8.39 -5.17 17.03
N THR A 86 8.59 -3.91 16.64
CA THR A 86 8.54 -2.74 17.51
C THR A 86 7.13 -2.44 18.03
N ALA A 87 7.04 -1.80 19.20
CA ALA A 87 5.74 -1.42 19.78
C ALA A 87 4.96 -0.43 18.89
N VAL A 88 5.67 0.45 18.18
CA VAL A 88 5.10 1.42 17.25
C VAL A 88 5.30 0.91 15.82
N ILE A 89 4.24 0.84 15.03
CA ILE A 89 4.31 0.46 13.62
C ILE A 89 3.94 1.63 12.72
N SER A 90 4.66 1.76 11.60
CA SER A 90 4.43 2.79 10.60
C SER A 90 3.49 2.26 9.51
N LEU A 91 2.43 3.00 9.25
CA LEU A 91 1.43 2.71 8.24
C LEU A 91 1.33 3.88 7.26
N ASP A 92 1.01 3.58 6.00
CA ASP A 92 0.72 4.59 5.00
C ASP A 92 -0.67 4.37 4.42
N CYS A 93 -1.38 5.47 4.11
CA CYS A 93 -2.67 5.41 3.44
C CYS A 93 -2.67 6.32 2.21
N ASP A 94 -3.19 5.76 1.12
CA ASP A 94 -3.45 6.50 -0.12
C ASP A 94 -4.50 5.76 -0.94
N ASP A 95 -4.97 6.37 -2.03
CA ASP A 95 -5.84 5.69 -2.99
C ASP A 95 -5.20 5.59 -4.37
N THR A 96 -5.63 4.56 -5.11
CA THR A 96 -5.10 4.29 -6.45
C THR A 96 -6.21 3.87 -7.39
N LEU A 97 -6.15 4.36 -8.62
CA LEU A 97 -7.10 4.02 -9.68
C LEU A 97 -6.58 2.83 -10.50
N PHE A 98 -7.33 1.73 -10.50
CA PHE A 98 -7.12 0.61 -11.42
C PHE A 98 -7.96 0.83 -12.67
N HIS A 99 -7.34 1.11 -13.80
CA HIS A 99 -8.01 1.44 -15.06
C HIS A 99 -8.85 0.27 -15.57
N LYS A 100 -10.04 0.57 -16.06
CA LYS A 100 -10.94 -0.39 -16.68
C LYS A 100 -11.54 0.20 -17.97
N SER A 101 -11.61 -0.60 -19.02
CA SER A 101 -12.23 -0.19 -20.29
C SER A 101 -13.71 -0.55 -20.40
N GLY A 102 -14.17 -1.49 -19.58
CA GLY A 102 -15.55 -1.99 -19.63
C GLY A 102 -16.53 -1.09 -18.87
N ARG A 103 -17.57 -0.60 -19.56
CA ARG A 103 -18.60 0.28 -18.96
C ARG A 103 -19.48 -0.39 -17.90
N GLN A 104 -19.57 -1.72 -17.89
CA GLN A 104 -20.41 -2.50 -16.97
C GLN A 104 -19.62 -3.16 -15.84
N VAL A 105 -18.38 -2.74 -15.59
CA VAL A 105 -17.58 -3.27 -14.49
C VAL A 105 -18.16 -2.78 -13.16
N ALA A 106 -18.58 -3.73 -12.33
CA ALA A 106 -19.19 -3.44 -11.03
C ALA A 106 -18.22 -2.63 -10.15
N GLY A 107 -18.70 -1.49 -9.65
CA GLY A 107 -17.93 -0.57 -8.81
C GLY A 107 -17.01 0.39 -9.57
N ALA A 108 -16.88 0.27 -10.90
CA ALA A 108 -16.12 1.23 -11.68
C ALA A 108 -16.83 2.58 -11.78
N GLY A 109 -16.03 3.64 -11.81
CA GLY A 109 -16.47 5.03 -11.95
C GLY A 109 -15.40 5.88 -12.61
N ASN A 110 -15.77 7.11 -12.98
CA ASN A 110 -14.81 8.11 -13.44
C ASN A 110 -14.20 8.82 -12.23
N PHE A 111 -12.94 8.55 -11.96
CA PHE A 111 -12.16 9.14 -10.87
C PHE A 111 -11.02 9.99 -11.44
N ARG A 112 -10.48 10.89 -10.61
CA ARG A 112 -9.27 11.64 -10.94
C ARG A 112 -8.12 10.64 -11.15
N ASP A 113 -7.44 10.76 -12.29
CA ASP A 113 -6.25 9.99 -12.61
C ASP A 113 -5.01 10.80 -12.24
N ALA A 114 -4.35 10.45 -11.15
CA ALA A 114 -3.16 11.14 -10.69
C ALA A 114 -1.89 10.71 -11.46
N GLU A 115 -1.93 9.60 -12.18
CA GLU A 115 -0.79 9.06 -12.94
C GLU A 115 -0.62 9.73 -14.31
N ARG A 116 -1.65 10.42 -14.80
CA ARG A 116 -1.64 11.11 -16.09
C ARG A 116 -1.76 12.63 -15.92
N PRO A 117 -0.79 13.29 -15.27
CA PRO A 117 -0.84 14.74 -15.14
C PRO A 117 -0.60 15.38 -16.51
N THR A 118 -1.58 16.10 -17.01
CA THR A 118 -1.43 16.93 -18.22
C THR A 118 -1.25 18.40 -17.82
N GLY A 119 -0.19 18.71 -17.10
CA GLY A 119 0.15 20.07 -16.70
C GLY A 119 -0.97 20.79 -15.94
N GLN A 120 -1.77 21.59 -16.62
CA GLN A 120 -2.84 22.41 -15.99
C GLN A 120 -4.21 21.73 -15.93
N ARG A 121 -4.39 20.53 -16.51
CA ARG A 121 -5.70 19.88 -16.58
C ARG A 121 -5.78 18.66 -15.67
N VAL A 122 -6.87 18.58 -14.91
CA VAL A 122 -7.23 17.38 -14.15
C VAL A 122 -7.77 16.34 -15.12
N VAL A 123 -7.14 15.18 -15.19
CA VAL A 123 -7.59 14.05 -16.01
C VAL A 123 -8.46 13.13 -15.18
N TYR A 124 -9.55 12.65 -15.79
CA TYR A 124 -10.42 11.63 -15.22
C TYR A 124 -10.36 10.38 -16.08
N ALA A 125 -10.33 9.22 -15.45
CA ALA A 125 -10.36 7.94 -16.13
C ALA A 125 -11.38 6.99 -15.50
N LEU A 126 -11.91 6.07 -16.31
CA LEU A 126 -12.78 5.00 -15.84
C LEU A 126 -11.95 3.92 -15.15
N GLY A 127 -12.30 3.57 -13.93
CA GLY A 127 -11.59 2.53 -13.18
C GLY A 127 -12.20 2.23 -11.82
N LEU A 128 -11.49 1.39 -11.08
CA LEU A 128 -11.78 1.01 -9.71
C LEU A 128 -10.87 1.81 -8.79
N ASN A 129 -11.43 2.67 -7.95
CA ASN A 129 -10.66 3.44 -6.98
C ASN A 129 -10.52 2.66 -5.68
N LEU A 130 -9.30 2.23 -5.36
CA LEU A 130 -8.98 1.44 -4.17
C LEU A 130 -8.30 2.32 -3.13
N VAL A 131 -8.90 2.43 -1.95
CA VAL A 131 -8.24 2.99 -0.76
C VAL A 131 -7.43 1.88 -0.11
N VAL A 132 -6.15 2.12 0.12
CA VAL A 132 -5.19 1.10 0.59
C VAL A 132 -4.46 1.59 1.82
N VAL A 133 -4.30 0.70 2.80
CA VAL A 133 -3.39 0.91 3.94
C VAL A 133 -2.24 -0.09 3.83
N THR A 134 -1.02 0.41 3.92
CA THR A 134 0.19 -0.41 3.88
C THR A 134 0.95 -0.33 5.18
N LEU A 135 1.60 -1.43 5.56
CA LEU A 135 2.64 -1.48 6.58
C LEU A 135 3.97 -1.07 5.93
N ARG A 136 4.65 -0.09 6.51
CA ARG A 136 5.97 0.34 6.06
C ARG A 136 7.05 -0.48 6.78
N ILE A 137 7.89 -1.16 6.02
CA ILE A 137 8.98 -1.98 6.53
C ILE A 137 10.30 -1.45 5.99
N THR A 138 11.29 -1.30 6.86
CA THR A 138 12.68 -1.10 6.43
C THR A 138 13.31 -2.48 6.24
N PRO A 139 13.66 -2.85 4.99
CA PRO A 139 14.25 -4.16 4.74
C PRO A 139 15.67 -4.26 5.31
N PRO A 140 16.14 -5.49 5.64
CA PRO A 140 17.46 -5.67 6.27
C PRO A 140 18.64 -5.15 5.46
N TRP A 141 18.51 -5.10 4.14
CA TRP A 141 19.59 -4.73 3.20
C TRP A 141 19.65 -3.26 2.83
N GLY A 142 18.71 -2.43 3.25
CA GLY A 142 18.70 -1.06 2.78
C GLY A 142 17.77 -0.13 3.53
N SER A 143 17.94 1.14 3.21
CA SER A 143 17.22 2.27 3.82
C SER A 143 15.90 2.62 3.12
N MET A 144 15.69 2.17 1.87
CA MET A 144 14.44 2.37 1.14
C MET A 144 13.35 1.48 1.73
N PRO A 145 12.28 2.06 2.27
CA PRO A 145 11.21 1.27 2.86
C PRO A 145 10.39 0.54 1.79
N ILE A 146 9.86 -0.62 2.18
CA ILE A 146 8.91 -1.42 1.41
C ILE A 146 7.51 -1.21 2.00
N ALA A 147 6.53 -0.98 1.13
CA ALA A 147 5.12 -0.92 1.52
C ALA A 147 4.46 -2.27 1.31
N ILE A 148 3.97 -2.86 2.39
CA ILE A 148 3.21 -4.13 2.40
C ILE A 148 1.73 -3.81 2.57
N PRO A 149 0.87 -3.95 1.56
CA PRO A 149 -0.58 -3.80 1.73
C PRO A 149 -1.11 -4.68 2.86
N VAL A 150 -1.82 -4.08 3.82
CA VAL A 150 -2.39 -4.78 4.98
C VAL A 150 -3.90 -4.62 5.09
N ASN A 151 -4.48 -3.69 4.34
CA ASN A 151 -5.92 -3.56 4.15
C ASN A 151 -6.22 -2.76 2.87
N ALA A 152 -7.30 -3.08 2.18
CA ALA A 152 -7.76 -2.33 1.01
C ALA A 152 -9.27 -2.42 0.85
N ARG A 153 -9.89 -1.36 0.29
CA ARG A 153 -11.31 -1.27 0.01
C ARG A 153 -11.58 -0.55 -1.30
N LEU A 154 -12.58 -1.03 -2.03
CA LEU A 154 -13.09 -0.36 -3.21
C LEU A 154 -13.97 0.82 -2.80
N HIS A 155 -13.60 2.02 -3.21
CA HIS A 155 -14.47 3.19 -3.12
C HIS A 155 -15.32 3.31 -4.38
N LYS A 156 -16.65 3.34 -4.20
CA LYS A 156 -17.61 3.50 -5.31
C LYS A 156 -18.13 4.93 -5.29
N LYS A 157 -18.16 5.57 -6.44
CA LYS A 157 -18.53 7.00 -6.57
C LYS A 157 -19.91 7.36 -6.01
N LYS A 158 -20.84 6.41 -5.94
CA LYS A 158 -22.21 6.62 -5.44
C LYS A 158 -22.40 6.15 -4.00
N ASP A 159 -21.37 5.57 -3.37
CA ASP A 159 -21.48 5.18 -1.98
C ASP A 159 -21.50 6.42 -1.06
N PRO A 160 -22.26 6.41 0.02
CA PRO A 160 -22.23 7.48 1.00
C PRO A 160 -20.90 7.57 1.76
N ILE A 161 -20.11 6.50 1.75
CA ILE A 161 -18.83 6.39 2.45
C ILE A 161 -17.72 7.01 1.60
N THR A 162 -17.03 8.01 2.12
CA THR A 162 -15.90 8.67 1.47
C THR A 162 -14.61 7.83 1.55
N THR A 163 -13.59 8.18 0.76
CA THR A 163 -12.26 7.56 0.85
C THR A 163 -11.65 7.71 2.24
N VAL A 164 -11.84 8.87 2.88
CA VAL A 164 -11.39 9.14 4.27
C VAL A 164 -12.10 8.23 5.28
N GLU A 165 -13.40 8.03 5.13
CA GLU A 165 -14.16 7.12 5.99
C GLU A 165 -13.77 5.66 5.80
N HIS A 166 -13.48 5.23 4.55
CA HIS A 166 -12.90 3.90 4.30
C HIS A 166 -11.56 3.74 5.03
N ALA A 167 -10.67 4.74 4.93
CA ALA A 167 -9.39 4.75 5.62
C ALA A 167 -9.58 4.68 7.15
N ALA A 168 -10.49 5.48 7.72
CA ALA A 168 -10.78 5.47 9.15
C ALA A 168 -11.32 4.10 9.63
N GLN A 169 -12.21 3.46 8.86
CA GLN A 169 -12.71 2.11 9.16
C GLN A 169 -11.59 1.07 9.12
N MET A 170 -10.73 1.11 8.10
CA MET A 170 -9.58 0.20 7.99
C MET A 170 -8.59 0.39 9.14
N MET A 171 -8.34 1.62 9.58
CA MET A 171 -7.49 1.89 10.75
C MET A 171 -8.09 1.35 12.05
N ARG A 172 -9.40 1.48 12.26
CA ARG A 172 -10.08 0.87 13.42
C ARG A 172 -10.01 -0.65 13.39
N GLU A 173 -10.12 -1.28 12.22
CA GLU A 173 -9.93 -2.72 12.05
C GLU A 173 -8.49 -3.14 12.40
N LEU A 174 -7.48 -2.44 11.87
CA LEU A 174 -6.07 -2.71 12.17
C LEU A 174 -5.79 -2.55 13.67
N ALA A 175 -6.30 -1.50 14.30
CA ALA A 175 -6.18 -1.32 15.74
C ALA A 175 -6.83 -2.46 16.54
N ALA A 176 -7.95 -3.02 16.07
CA ALA A 176 -8.60 -4.17 16.70
C ALA A 176 -7.86 -5.50 16.47
N TRP A 177 -7.22 -5.66 15.30
CA TRP A 177 -6.43 -6.86 14.99
C TRP A 177 -5.06 -6.88 15.67
N LEU A 178 -4.55 -5.69 16.03
CA LEU A 178 -3.22 -5.46 16.60
C LEU A 178 -3.34 -4.70 17.94
N PRO A 179 -3.95 -5.33 18.98
CA PRO A 179 -4.31 -4.63 20.21
C PRO A 179 -3.10 -4.08 20.98
N ASP A 180 -1.94 -4.73 20.86
CA ASP A 180 -0.72 -4.40 21.61
C ASP A 180 0.19 -3.42 20.84
N ARG A 181 -0.29 -2.83 19.73
CA ARG A 181 0.51 -1.93 18.88
C ARG A 181 0.00 -0.50 18.93
N GLN A 182 0.94 0.43 18.96
CA GLN A 182 0.73 1.83 18.67
C GLN A 182 0.87 2.03 17.16
N LEU A 183 -0.06 2.76 16.55
CA LEU A 183 -0.11 2.97 15.11
C LEU A 183 0.34 4.39 14.77
N HIS A 184 1.19 4.52 13.75
CA HIS A 184 1.60 5.78 13.17
C HIS A 184 1.19 5.81 11.70
N LEU A 185 0.16 6.56 11.37
CA LEU A 185 -0.38 6.66 10.02
C LEU A 185 0.18 7.89 9.31
N CYS A 186 0.79 7.70 8.14
CA CYS A 186 1.10 8.78 7.21
C CYS A 186 0.13 8.74 6.03
N ALA A 187 -0.46 9.89 5.69
CA ALA A 187 -1.42 9.99 4.61
C ALA A 187 -1.26 11.30 3.84
N ASP A 188 -1.75 11.33 2.59
CA ASP A 188 -1.77 12.57 1.79
C ASP A 188 -2.67 13.64 2.44
N GLY A 189 -2.52 14.88 1.99
CA GLY A 189 -3.33 16.02 2.43
C GLY A 189 -4.84 15.84 2.23
N ALA A 190 -5.27 15.02 1.28
CA ALA A 190 -6.66 14.63 1.11
C ALA A 190 -7.23 13.87 2.32
N TYR A 191 -6.37 13.19 3.06
CA TYR A 191 -6.70 12.41 4.25
C TYR A 191 -6.41 13.14 5.57
N ALA A 192 -6.07 14.43 5.54
CA ALA A 192 -5.71 15.21 6.73
C ALA A 192 -6.78 15.16 7.84
N SER A 193 -8.07 15.04 7.47
CA SER A 193 -9.18 14.94 8.42
C SER A 193 -9.18 13.66 9.27
N LEU A 194 -8.36 12.67 8.94
CA LEU A 194 -8.10 11.52 9.83
C LEU A 194 -7.48 11.95 11.16
N ALA A 195 -6.79 13.09 11.22
CA ALA A 195 -6.27 13.65 12.48
C ALA A 195 -7.35 13.94 13.53
N GLY A 196 -8.60 14.21 13.09
CA GLY A 196 -9.75 14.42 13.98
C GLY A 196 -10.72 13.22 14.05
N ALA A 197 -10.37 12.08 13.45
CA ALA A 197 -11.27 10.92 13.34
C ALA A 197 -11.29 10.01 14.59
N GLU A 198 -10.61 10.39 15.68
CA GLU A 198 -10.53 9.63 16.94
C GLU A 198 -10.15 8.16 16.70
N LEU A 199 -9.05 7.94 16.00
CA LEU A 199 -8.54 6.61 15.67
C LEU A 199 -7.87 5.97 16.91
N PRO A 200 -8.20 4.72 17.28
CA PRO A 200 -7.64 4.09 18.48
C PRO A 200 -6.11 3.92 18.38
N ARG A 201 -5.38 4.35 19.38
CA ARG A 201 -3.91 4.21 19.50
C ARG A 201 -3.17 4.64 18.22
N THR A 202 -3.65 5.70 17.53
CA THR A 202 -3.13 6.10 16.24
C THR A 202 -2.72 7.58 16.26
N HIS A 203 -1.46 7.83 15.95
CA HIS A 203 -1.01 9.15 15.53
C HIS A 203 -1.11 9.29 14.03
N VAL A 204 -1.54 10.47 13.57
CA VAL A 204 -1.70 10.79 12.15
C VAL A 204 -0.73 11.87 11.76
N THR A 205 0.07 11.61 10.72
CA THR A 205 0.94 12.59 10.05
C THR A 205 0.40 12.82 8.64
N SER A 206 0.22 14.07 8.24
CA SER A 206 -0.31 14.41 6.91
C SER A 206 0.30 15.70 6.38
N ARG A 207 0.19 15.90 5.07
CA ARG A 207 0.50 17.18 4.45
C ARG A 207 -0.59 18.20 4.81
N MET A 208 -0.16 19.43 5.18
CA MET A 208 -1.07 20.52 5.46
C MET A 208 -1.31 21.37 4.22
N ARG A 209 -2.51 21.85 4.04
CA ARG A 209 -2.85 22.83 3.01
C ARG A 209 -2.17 24.18 3.30
N ARG A 210 -1.69 24.84 2.27
CA ARG A 210 -1.07 26.18 2.38
C ARG A 210 -2.03 27.25 2.84
N ASP A 211 -3.32 27.09 2.59
CA ASP A 211 -4.41 28.00 2.99
C ASP A 211 -5.12 27.57 4.27
N ALA A 212 -4.50 26.68 5.07
CA ALA A 212 -5.10 26.16 6.29
C ALA A 212 -5.45 27.30 7.29
N ALA A 213 -6.69 27.27 7.80
CA ALA A 213 -7.16 28.21 8.81
C ALA A 213 -6.75 27.73 10.21
N LEU A 214 -5.66 28.26 10.73
CA LEU A 214 -5.06 27.92 12.02
C LEU A 214 -5.49 28.88 13.12
N TYR A 215 -5.50 28.38 14.35
CA TYR A 215 -5.88 29.15 15.54
C TYR A 215 -4.99 28.80 16.73
N ASP A 216 -4.89 29.72 17.66
CA ASP A 216 -4.39 29.43 19.01
C ASP A 216 -5.36 28.51 19.76
N PRO A 217 -4.91 27.82 20.82
CA PRO A 217 -5.79 27.06 21.71
C PRO A 217 -6.97 27.91 22.21
N ALA A 218 -8.10 27.25 22.48
CA ALA A 218 -9.22 27.92 23.11
C ALA A 218 -8.80 28.54 24.48
N PRO A 219 -9.19 29.77 24.79
CA PRO A 219 -8.86 30.37 26.10
C PRO A 219 -9.54 29.60 27.23
N PRO A 220 -9.00 29.62 28.45
CA PRO A 220 -9.65 29.00 29.59
C PRO A 220 -11.07 29.53 29.80
N ARG A 221 -11.94 28.71 30.37
CA ARG A 221 -13.32 29.10 30.67
C ARG A 221 -13.31 30.20 31.68
N THR A 222 -13.98 31.33 31.38
CA THR A 222 -14.03 32.51 32.24
C THR A 222 -15.11 32.49 33.32
N GLY A 223 -15.96 31.44 33.36
CA GLY A 223 -17.12 31.36 34.27
C GLY A 223 -18.28 32.30 33.93
N LYS A 224 -18.12 33.20 32.95
CA LYS A 224 -19.18 34.11 32.47
C LYS A 224 -20.27 33.35 31.70
N ARG A 225 -21.51 33.89 31.76
CA ARG A 225 -22.63 33.37 30.96
C ARG A 225 -22.30 33.43 29.46
N GLY A 226 -22.62 32.39 28.72
CA GLY A 226 -22.46 32.29 27.27
C GLY A 226 -21.77 31.01 26.84
N ARG A 227 -21.83 30.73 25.53
CA ARG A 227 -21.16 29.56 24.95
C ARG A 227 -19.64 29.75 25.04
N PRO A 228 -18.89 28.80 25.60
CA PRO A 228 -17.43 28.86 25.63
C PRO A 228 -16.85 28.99 24.22
N ARG A 229 -15.77 29.75 24.08
CA ARG A 229 -15.03 29.80 22.83
C ARG A 229 -14.38 28.43 22.58
N LEU A 230 -14.52 27.93 21.34
CA LEU A 230 -13.94 26.65 20.93
C LEU A 230 -12.56 26.80 20.28
N LYS A 231 -12.12 28.04 20.02
CA LYS A 231 -10.83 28.38 19.42
C LYS A 231 -10.35 29.75 19.89
N GLY A 232 -9.06 29.95 19.90
CA GLY A 232 -8.41 31.20 20.23
C GLY A 232 -8.35 32.19 19.06
N GLN A 233 -7.31 33.02 19.04
CA GLN A 233 -7.08 33.97 17.95
C GLN A 233 -6.73 33.23 16.66
N ARG A 234 -7.15 33.76 15.53
CA ARG A 234 -6.74 33.25 14.22
C ARG A 234 -5.27 33.56 13.99
N LEU A 235 -4.52 32.53 13.59
CA LEU A 235 -3.12 32.62 13.22
C LEU A 235 -2.97 32.94 11.72
N PRO A 236 -1.81 33.47 11.31
CA PRO A 236 -1.45 33.52 9.89
C PRO A 236 -1.47 32.13 9.25
N THR A 237 -1.55 32.08 7.94
CA THR A 237 -1.45 30.83 7.16
C THR A 237 -0.05 30.20 7.31
N PRO A 238 0.12 28.89 7.06
CA PRO A 238 1.44 28.25 7.16
C PRO A 238 2.56 28.96 6.38
N PRO A 239 2.36 29.43 5.12
CA PRO A 239 3.38 30.24 4.42
C PRO A 239 3.68 31.58 5.08
N GLU A 240 2.67 32.27 5.63
CA GLU A 240 2.86 33.53 6.32
C GLU A 240 3.62 33.33 7.65
N ILE A 241 3.36 32.24 8.38
CA ILE A 241 4.14 31.83 9.57
C ILE A 241 5.59 31.63 9.17
N ALA A 242 5.85 30.90 8.08
CA ALA A 242 7.20 30.65 7.57
C ALA A 242 7.93 31.95 7.15
N ALA A 243 7.21 32.90 6.56
CA ALA A 243 7.76 34.17 6.10
C ALA A 243 8.04 35.15 7.26
N GLN A 244 7.24 35.11 8.33
CA GLN A 244 7.39 35.96 9.51
C GLN A 244 8.41 35.41 10.53
N ALA A 245 8.83 34.15 10.37
CA ALA A 245 9.74 33.48 11.28
C ALA A 245 11.15 34.08 11.18
N ARG A 246 11.75 34.36 12.34
CA ARG A 246 13.12 34.87 12.45
C ARG A 246 14.11 33.71 12.25
N PRO A 247 15.38 33.99 11.88
CA PRO A 247 16.41 32.95 11.73
C PRO A 247 16.55 32.03 12.93
N ARG A 248 16.42 32.58 14.17
CA ARG A 248 16.51 31.84 15.43
C ARG A 248 15.33 30.88 15.69
N ASP A 249 14.22 31.03 15.01
CA ASP A 249 13.02 30.20 15.13
C ASP A 249 13.18 28.88 14.34
N TRP A 250 14.14 28.85 13.42
CA TRP A 250 14.48 27.70 12.60
C TRP A 250 15.61 26.87 13.24
N ARG A 251 15.44 25.55 13.22
CA ARG A 251 16.45 24.59 13.69
C ARG A 251 16.96 23.77 12.50
N LYS A 252 18.29 23.66 12.38
CA LYS A 252 18.91 22.73 11.45
C LYS A 252 18.69 21.30 11.94
N ALA A 253 18.27 20.43 11.04
CA ALA A 253 18.11 19.02 11.32
C ALA A 253 18.32 18.17 10.05
N THR A 254 18.72 16.92 10.25
CA THR A 254 18.82 15.95 9.16
C THR A 254 17.49 15.23 8.98
N VAL A 255 16.95 15.26 7.77
CA VAL A 255 15.72 14.57 7.37
C VAL A 255 16.08 13.44 6.43
N ASP A 256 15.55 12.24 6.67
CA ASP A 256 15.68 11.13 5.74
C ASP A 256 14.60 11.26 4.65
N VAL A 257 15.05 11.50 3.43
CA VAL A 257 14.18 11.58 2.26
C VAL A 257 14.51 10.41 1.34
N ARG A 258 13.73 9.34 1.41
CA ARG A 258 13.87 8.13 0.57
C ARG A 258 15.27 7.52 0.63
N GLY A 259 15.86 7.43 1.83
CA GLY A 259 17.19 6.90 2.05
C GLY A 259 18.34 7.88 1.87
N HIS A 260 18.04 9.13 1.50
CA HIS A 260 19.02 10.22 1.44
C HIS A 260 18.88 11.13 2.64
N LYS A 261 19.94 11.31 3.38
CA LYS A 261 20.00 12.24 4.52
C LYS A 261 20.25 13.66 4.02
N LEU A 262 19.25 14.52 4.14
CA LEU A 262 19.31 15.91 3.69
C LEU A 262 19.26 16.85 4.89
N GLU A 263 20.10 17.88 4.88
CA GLU A 263 19.97 18.99 5.83
C GLU A 263 18.75 19.83 5.49
N ARG A 264 17.93 20.13 6.49
CA ARG A 264 16.74 20.99 6.37
C ARG A 264 16.67 21.96 7.54
N LEU A 265 16.02 23.09 7.32
CA LEU A 265 15.60 24.01 8.38
C LEU A 265 14.17 23.64 8.78
N ILE A 266 13.96 23.44 10.07
CA ILE A 266 12.68 23.00 10.63
C ILE A 266 12.15 24.07 11.57
N LEU A 267 10.89 24.45 11.38
CA LEU A 267 10.13 25.29 12.31
C LEU A 267 8.90 24.49 12.76
N THR A 268 8.64 24.49 14.07
CA THR A 268 7.49 23.75 14.63
C THR A 268 6.65 24.65 15.50
N ARG A 269 5.34 24.40 15.50
CA ARG A 269 4.38 25.10 16.37
C ARG A 269 3.17 24.24 16.63
N ASP A 270 2.70 24.17 17.86
CA ASP A 270 1.41 23.56 18.19
C ASP A 270 0.29 24.55 17.87
N VAL A 271 -0.68 24.09 17.09
CA VAL A 271 -1.77 24.92 16.58
C VAL A 271 -3.09 24.14 16.60
N LEU A 272 -4.20 24.86 16.66
CA LEU A 272 -5.52 24.27 16.44
C LEU A 272 -5.90 24.43 14.97
N TRP A 273 -5.95 23.31 14.23
CA TRP A 273 -6.54 23.27 12.90
C TRP A 273 -8.01 22.85 13.00
N TYR A 274 -8.84 23.83 13.40
CA TYR A 274 -10.23 23.60 13.78
C TYR A 274 -11.08 22.85 12.73
N GLY A 275 -10.82 23.07 11.45
CA GLY A 275 -11.54 22.37 10.35
C GLY A 275 -11.17 20.92 10.19
N VAL A 276 -10.10 20.45 10.82
CA VAL A 276 -9.57 19.08 10.69
C VAL A 276 -9.63 18.34 12.04
N ASN A 277 -9.13 18.95 13.10
CA ASN A 277 -9.24 18.45 14.46
C ASN A 277 -9.75 19.56 15.38
N PRO A 278 -11.04 19.64 15.63
CA PRO A 278 -11.62 20.70 16.45
C PRO A 278 -11.39 20.54 17.96
N LYS A 279 -10.93 19.34 18.39
CA LYS A 279 -10.80 19.00 19.82
C LYS A 279 -9.38 19.20 20.35
N ASP A 280 -8.39 18.78 19.55
CA ASP A 280 -7.01 18.70 20.00
C ASP A 280 -6.08 19.52 19.09
N LEU A 281 -4.96 19.94 19.67
CA LEU A 281 -3.89 20.58 18.92
C LEU A 281 -3.23 19.58 17.96
N VAL A 282 -2.67 20.12 16.90
CA VAL A 282 -1.77 19.40 15.99
C VAL A 282 -0.41 20.10 15.97
N HIS A 283 0.65 19.34 15.85
CA HIS A 283 2.01 19.84 15.70
C HIS A 283 2.23 20.20 14.23
N LEU A 284 2.27 21.50 13.92
CA LEU A 284 2.65 22.03 12.61
C LEU A 284 4.15 21.89 12.46
N VAL A 285 4.61 21.32 11.36
CA VAL A 285 6.02 21.20 11.00
C VAL A 285 6.22 21.83 9.62
N ILE A 286 7.04 22.88 9.57
CA ILE A 286 7.44 23.55 8.34
C ILE A 286 8.88 23.15 8.04
N VAL A 287 9.10 22.68 6.82
CA VAL A 287 10.40 22.19 6.34
C VAL A 287 10.86 23.07 5.20
N ARG A 288 12.06 23.65 5.33
CA ARG A 288 12.67 24.52 4.34
C ARG A 288 14.00 23.97 3.85
N ASP A 289 14.22 24.03 2.56
CA ASP A 289 15.55 23.83 1.99
C ASP A 289 16.47 24.99 2.37
N PRO A 290 17.64 24.74 3.02
CA PRO A 290 18.57 25.80 3.37
C PRO A 290 19.06 26.61 2.16
N ASN A 291 19.07 26.01 0.97
CA ASN A 291 19.49 26.65 -0.27
C ASN A 291 18.33 27.33 -1.02
N SER A 292 17.11 27.24 -0.51
CA SER A 292 15.90 27.83 -1.13
C SER A 292 15.63 27.36 -2.57
N ILE A 293 16.11 26.17 -2.97
CA ILE A 293 15.87 25.57 -4.28
C ILE A 293 14.46 24.97 -4.33
N GLU A 294 14.05 24.32 -3.23
CA GLU A 294 12.74 23.71 -3.08
C GLU A 294 11.82 24.63 -2.28
N PRO A 295 10.50 24.68 -2.59
CA PRO A 295 9.54 25.43 -1.81
C PRO A 295 9.33 24.79 -0.42
N ASP A 296 8.94 25.61 0.56
CA ASP A 296 8.60 25.13 1.91
C ASP A 296 7.50 24.06 1.85
N ASP A 297 7.71 22.96 2.58
CA ASP A 297 6.73 21.91 2.84
C ASP A 297 6.07 22.12 4.21
N PHE A 298 4.77 21.78 4.29
CA PHE A 298 3.97 21.96 5.49
C PHE A 298 3.34 20.62 5.88
N PHE A 299 3.64 20.15 7.09
CA PHE A 299 3.11 18.89 7.62
C PHE A 299 2.43 19.14 8.96
N ILE A 300 1.54 18.21 9.30
CA ILE A 300 0.99 18.09 10.65
C ILE A 300 1.23 16.70 11.20
N THR A 301 1.31 16.62 12.53
CA THR A 301 1.16 15.36 13.25
C THR A 301 0.31 15.56 14.51
N THR A 302 -0.46 14.52 14.88
CA THR A 302 -1.18 14.48 16.16
C THR A 302 -0.29 14.02 17.31
N ASP A 303 0.94 13.59 17.01
CA ASP A 303 1.98 13.30 17.99
C ASP A 303 2.71 14.60 18.35
N LEU A 304 2.26 15.30 19.41
CA LEU A 304 2.86 16.56 19.84
C LEU A 304 4.28 16.40 20.41
N SER A 305 4.72 15.17 20.70
CA SER A 305 6.07 14.85 21.19
C SER A 305 7.07 14.57 20.07
N ALA A 306 6.59 14.36 18.83
CA ALA A 306 7.44 14.05 17.70
C ALA A 306 8.34 15.24 17.32
N SER A 307 9.61 14.97 17.02
CA SER A 307 10.46 16.01 16.44
C SER A 307 10.00 16.38 15.03
N GLY A 308 10.25 17.61 14.60
CA GLY A 308 9.93 18.03 13.25
C GLY A 308 10.71 17.23 12.19
N ALA A 309 11.96 16.82 12.48
CA ALA A 309 12.77 16.00 11.61
C ALA A 309 12.18 14.57 11.43
N ASP A 310 11.73 13.96 12.54
CA ASP A 310 11.06 12.65 12.48
C ASP A 310 9.74 12.73 11.71
N THR A 311 8.96 13.78 11.92
CA THR A 311 7.71 14.01 11.20
C THR A 311 7.95 14.14 9.70
N ALA A 312 8.94 14.93 9.29
CA ALA A 312 9.31 15.10 7.89
C ALA A 312 9.84 13.80 7.27
N SER A 313 10.70 13.05 7.97
CA SER A 313 11.25 11.76 7.54
C SER A 313 10.14 10.70 7.40
N ARG A 314 9.22 10.65 8.36
CA ARG A 314 8.05 9.75 8.29
C ARG A 314 7.19 10.06 7.06
N TYR A 315 6.91 11.34 6.81
CA TYR A 315 6.11 11.71 5.63
C TYR A 315 6.84 11.37 4.32
N ALA A 316 8.14 11.63 4.22
CA ALA A 316 8.93 11.27 3.05
C ALA A 316 8.92 9.75 2.77
N GLY A 317 8.92 8.92 3.82
CA GLY A 317 8.82 7.47 3.71
C GLY A 317 7.47 6.96 3.14
N ARG A 318 6.39 7.77 3.20
CA ARG A 318 5.09 7.45 2.60
C ARG A 318 5.18 7.11 1.11
N TRP A 319 6.17 7.66 0.41
CA TRP A 319 6.38 7.38 -1.02
C TRP A 319 6.45 5.87 -1.35
N SER A 320 6.77 5.03 -0.40
CA SER A 320 6.80 3.57 -0.58
C SER A 320 5.45 3.00 -1.04
N ILE A 321 4.31 3.62 -0.68
CA ILE A 321 2.98 3.17 -1.14
C ILE A 321 2.79 3.42 -2.64
N GLU A 322 3.34 4.53 -3.17
CA GLU A 322 3.28 4.83 -4.60
C GLU A 322 4.13 3.83 -5.42
N VAL A 323 5.27 3.41 -4.87
CA VAL A 323 6.09 2.33 -5.45
C VAL A 323 5.30 1.01 -5.45
N CYS A 324 4.62 0.67 -4.35
CA CYS A 324 3.75 -0.50 -4.28
C CYS A 324 2.65 -0.47 -5.36
N PHE A 325 1.99 0.66 -5.56
CA PHE A 325 0.96 0.79 -6.59
C PHE A 325 1.51 0.57 -8.00
N ARG A 326 2.67 1.15 -8.30
CA ARG A 326 3.38 0.92 -9.56
C ARG A 326 3.69 -0.56 -9.76
N ASP A 327 4.27 -1.22 -8.77
CA ASP A 327 4.68 -2.62 -8.83
C ASP A 327 3.46 -3.55 -9.04
N VAL A 328 2.36 -3.29 -8.33
CA VAL A 328 1.11 -4.04 -8.50
C VAL A 328 0.54 -3.88 -9.90
N LYS A 329 0.53 -2.66 -10.45
CA LYS A 329 -0.01 -2.39 -11.79
C LYS A 329 0.90 -2.92 -12.89
N GLN A 330 2.20 -2.61 -12.85
CA GLN A 330 3.16 -2.89 -13.92
C GLN A 330 3.71 -4.32 -13.82
N ASP A 331 4.19 -4.74 -12.66
CA ASP A 331 4.90 -6.01 -12.50
C ASP A 331 3.95 -7.19 -12.22
N LEU A 332 2.84 -6.97 -11.49
CA LEU A 332 1.81 -7.99 -11.26
C LEU A 332 0.62 -7.91 -12.22
N GLY A 333 0.49 -6.86 -13.01
CA GLY A 333 -0.66 -6.68 -13.88
C GLY A 333 -1.98 -6.71 -13.13
N GLY A 334 -2.08 -6.02 -11.97
CA GLY A 334 -3.25 -6.00 -11.11
C GLY A 334 -4.53 -5.47 -11.81
N GLU A 335 -4.37 -4.72 -12.88
CA GLU A 335 -5.46 -4.23 -13.72
C GLU A 335 -5.95 -5.24 -14.77
N ASN A 336 -5.18 -6.32 -15.04
CA ASN A 336 -5.45 -7.26 -16.13
C ASN A 336 -6.65 -8.20 -15.93
N PRO A 337 -6.99 -8.67 -14.70
CA PRO A 337 -8.16 -9.53 -14.54
C PRO A 337 -9.43 -8.85 -15.03
N GLN A 338 -10.14 -9.55 -15.93
CA GLN A 338 -11.36 -9.05 -16.57
C GLN A 338 -12.63 -9.50 -15.82
N SER A 339 -12.56 -9.57 -14.51
CA SER A 339 -13.75 -9.78 -13.69
C SER A 339 -14.60 -8.51 -13.70
N TRP A 340 -15.89 -8.61 -13.99
CA TRP A 340 -16.75 -7.44 -14.19
C TRP A 340 -18.05 -7.45 -13.39
N LYS A 341 -18.49 -8.60 -12.89
CA LYS A 341 -19.77 -8.73 -12.17
C LYS A 341 -19.59 -8.79 -10.66
N ARG A 342 -20.55 -8.21 -9.92
CA ARG A 342 -20.70 -8.29 -8.45
C ARG A 342 -19.38 -7.96 -7.72
N GLU A 343 -18.91 -8.87 -6.86
CA GLU A 343 -17.70 -8.70 -6.05
C GLU A 343 -16.39 -8.97 -6.82
N GLY A 344 -16.50 -9.52 -8.02
CA GLY A 344 -15.35 -9.97 -8.81
C GLY A 344 -14.29 -8.91 -9.05
N PRO A 345 -14.64 -7.67 -9.46
CA PRO A 345 -13.67 -6.61 -9.69
C PRO A 345 -12.92 -6.20 -8.41
N GLU A 346 -13.62 -6.02 -7.31
CA GLU A 346 -13.01 -5.68 -6.02
C GLU A 346 -12.09 -6.79 -5.53
N ARG A 347 -12.56 -8.04 -5.54
CA ARG A 347 -11.79 -9.19 -5.11
C ARG A 347 -10.53 -9.40 -5.96
N ALA A 348 -10.62 -9.29 -7.28
CA ALA A 348 -9.47 -9.43 -8.15
C ALA A 348 -8.42 -8.33 -7.88
N SER A 349 -8.86 -7.09 -7.74
CA SER A 349 -7.96 -5.97 -7.43
C SER A 349 -7.32 -6.11 -6.05
N CYS A 350 -8.11 -6.45 -5.03
CA CYS A 350 -7.59 -6.70 -3.68
C CYS A 350 -6.64 -7.91 -3.61
N LEU A 351 -6.91 -8.98 -4.38
CA LEU A 351 -6.00 -10.13 -4.44
C LEU A 351 -4.67 -9.79 -5.10
N SER A 352 -4.61 -8.84 -6.04
CA SER A 352 -3.33 -8.40 -6.60
C SER A 352 -2.47 -7.67 -5.56
N LEU A 353 -3.08 -6.80 -4.74
CA LEU A 353 -2.41 -6.13 -3.61
C LEU A 353 -1.98 -7.15 -2.55
N TRP A 354 -2.84 -8.11 -2.24
CA TRP A 354 -2.54 -9.18 -1.30
C TRP A 354 -1.37 -10.06 -1.80
N LEU A 355 -1.34 -10.38 -3.09
CA LEU A 355 -0.27 -11.15 -3.72
C LEU A 355 1.07 -10.40 -3.70
N HIS A 356 1.05 -9.08 -3.95
CA HIS A 356 2.22 -8.23 -3.80
C HIS A 356 2.80 -8.34 -2.38
N ALA A 357 1.94 -8.16 -1.37
CA ALA A 357 2.33 -8.29 0.02
C ALA A 357 2.93 -9.66 0.35
N MET A 358 2.28 -10.75 -0.08
CA MET A 358 2.75 -12.12 0.17
C MET A 358 4.05 -12.43 -0.57
N THR A 359 4.27 -11.89 -1.77
CA THR A 359 5.53 -12.02 -2.50
C THR A 359 6.68 -11.38 -1.73
N TRP A 360 6.48 -10.17 -1.20
CA TRP A 360 7.48 -9.53 -0.35
C TRP A 360 7.68 -10.28 0.97
N CYS A 361 6.61 -10.73 1.64
CA CYS A 361 6.74 -11.53 2.87
C CYS A 361 7.54 -12.80 2.63
N TRP A 362 7.30 -13.49 1.51
CA TRP A 362 8.06 -14.64 1.10
C TRP A 362 9.53 -14.29 0.86
N TYR A 363 9.79 -13.25 0.07
CA TYR A 363 11.15 -12.85 -0.27
C TYR A 363 11.96 -12.42 0.95
N LEU A 364 11.39 -11.60 1.82
CA LEU A 364 12.02 -11.17 3.09
C LEU A 364 12.37 -12.35 4.01
N THR A 365 11.62 -13.44 3.92
CA THR A 365 11.87 -14.65 4.73
C THR A 365 12.92 -15.56 4.11
N GLU A 366 12.87 -15.79 2.81
CA GLU A 366 13.75 -16.73 2.11
C GLU A 366 15.10 -16.10 1.72
N HIS A 367 15.11 -14.76 1.52
CA HIS A 367 16.29 -14.01 1.06
C HIS A 367 16.55 -12.79 1.95
N PRO A 368 16.81 -13.00 3.25
CA PRO A 368 16.97 -11.87 4.20
C PRO A 368 18.21 -11.01 3.91
N ALA A 369 19.20 -11.52 3.19
CA ALA A 369 20.35 -10.74 2.75
C ALA A 369 20.03 -9.77 1.60
N GLY A 370 18.91 -10.01 0.87
CA GLY A 370 18.50 -9.17 -0.25
C GLY A 370 19.47 -9.15 -1.43
N ASP A 371 20.16 -10.26 -1.67
CA ASP A 371 21.22 -10.41 -2.68
C ASP A 371 20.80 -11.28 -3.87
N THR A 372 19.54 -11.70 -3.90
CA THR A 372 19.04 -12.65 -4.89
C THR A 372 18.35 -11.94 -6.05
N TRP A 373 19.10 -11.55 -7.07
CA TRP A 373 18.59 -11.08 -8.36
C TRP A 373 19.51 -11.51 -9.51
N ILE A 374 19.00 -11.43 -10.74
CA ILE A 374 19.80 -11.67 -11.94
C ILE A 374 20.52 -10.38 -12.30
N PRO A 375 21.88 -10.34 -12.28
CA PRO A 375 22.65 -9.18 -12.69
C PRO A 375 22.27 -8.72 -14.11
N ARG A 376 22.22 -7.39 -14.32
CA ARG A 376 21.93 -6.79 -15.62
C ARG A 376 23.14 -5.96 -16.07
N PRO A 377 23.67 -6.19 -17.28
CA PRO A 377 24.84 -5.44 -17.77
C PRO A 377 24.63 -3.92 -17.82
N TRP A 378 23.40 -3.49 -18.10
CA TRP A 378 23.01 -2.07 -18.16
C TRP A 378 22.71 -1.44 -16.80
N TYR A 379 22.74 -2.22 -15.70
CA TYR A 379 22.52 -1.71 -14.34
C TYR A 379 23.54 -2.31 -13.36
N PRO A 380 24.85 -2.06 -13.57
CA PRO A 380 25.91 -2.68 -12.76
C PRO A 380 25.96 -2.18 -11.31
N ARG A 381 25.35 -1.02 -11.03
CA ARG A 381 25.33 -0.41 -9.68
C ARG A 381 24.10 -0.79 -8.85
N LYS A 382 23.33 -1.78 -9.26
CA LYS A 382 22.17 -2.24 -8.48
C LYS A 382 22.65 -2.82 -7.16
N ALA A 383 22.21 -2.22 -6.04
CA ALA A 383 22.64 -2.59 -4.69
C ALA A 383 21.55 -3.27 -3.87
N THR A 384 20.28 -3.15 -4.29
CA THR A 384 19.12 -3.68 -3.55
C THR A 384 18.11 -4.30 -4.48
N PRO A 385 17.37 -5.32 -4.03
CA PRO A 385 16.33 -5.95 -4.84
C PRO A 385 15.12 -5.03 -5.03
N SER A 386 14.50 -5.13 -6.20
CA SER A 386 13.19 -4.55 -6.51
C SER A 386 12.09 -5.60 -6.34
N PHE A 387 10.82 -5.18 -6.38
CA PHE A 387 9.70 -6.11 -6.40
C PHE A 387 9.78 -7.11 -7.56
N LEU A 388 10.21 -6.65 -8.74
CA LEU A 388 10.40 -7.54 -9.89
C LEU A 388 11.44 -8.63 -9.62
N ASP A 389 12.49 -8.35 -8.83
CA ASP A 389 13.46 -9.37 -8.45
C ASP A 389 12.86 -10.39 -7.47
N ALA A 390 12.09 -9.92 -6.50
CA ALA A 390 11.38 -10.79 -5.56
C ALA A 390 10.39 -11.70 -6.31
N LEU A 391 9.64 -11.15 -7.26
CA LEU A 391 8.72 -11.90 -8.11
C LEU A 391 9.45 -12.90 -9.00
N ALA A 392 10.60 -12.52 -9.58
CA ALA A 392 11.43 -13.41 -10.39
C ALA A 392 12.01 -14.57 -9.58
N ALA A 393 12.47 -14.29 -8.37
CA ALA A 393 12.97 -15.34 -7.45
C ALA A 393 11.86 -16.33 -7.09
N LEU A 394 10.64 -15.84 -6.79
CA LEU A 394 9.50 -16.71 -6.50
C LEU A 394 9.10 -17.54 -7.74
N ARG A 395 9.05 -16.94 -8.93
CA ARG A 395 8.81 -17.68 -10.19
C ARG A 395 9.83 -18.78 -10.41
N ARG A 396 11.11 -18.49 -10.22
CA ARG A 396 12.18 -19.47 -10.37
C ARG A 396 11.97 -20.64 -9.40
N THR A 397 11.64 -20.37 -8.16
CA THR A 397 11.35 -21.41 -7.15
C THR A 397 10.17 -22.28 -7.56
N LEU A 398 9.06 -21.68 -7.98
CA LEU A 398 7.86 -22.41 -8.38
C LEU A 398 8.11 -23.25 -9.66
N TRP A 399 8.82 -22.74 -10.65
CA TRP A 399 9.20 -23.49 -11.84
C TRP A 399 10.15 -24.63 -11.51
N SER A 400 11.16 -24.41 -10.67
CA SER A 400 12.08 -25.48 -10.23
C SER A 400 11.31 -26.63 -9.58
N GLN A 401 10.38 -26.34 -8.68
CA GLN A 401 9.54 -27.36 -8.03
C GLN A 401 8.66 -28.12 -9.04
N ARG A 402 8.07 -27.41 -10.01
CA ARG A 402 7.25 -28.03 -11.07
C ARG A 402 8.09 -28.96 -11.96
N ILE A 403 9.25 -28.50 -12.40
CA ILE A 403 10.20 -29.31 -13.20
C ILE A 403 10.62 -30.56 -12.43
N THR A 404 10.97 -30.43 -11.15
CA THR A 404 11.33 -31.59 -10.31
C THR A 404 10.17 -32.58 -10.17
N ALA A 405 8.95 -32.11 -9.97
CA ALA A 405 7.76 -32.98 -9.88
C ALA A 405 7.47 -33.69 -11.20
N MET A 406 7.61 -33.00 -12.33
CA MET A 406 7.46 -33.62 -13.68
C MET A 406 8.55 -34.66 -13.94
N SER A 407 9.79 -34.41 -13.46
CA SER A 407 10.92 -35.34 -13.56
C SER A 407 10.65 -36.63 -12.81
N ALA A 408 10.17 -36.54 -11.58
CA ALA A 408 9.90 -37.70 -10.75
C ALA A 408 8.75 -38.58 -11.26
N ALA A 409 7.83 -38.01 -12.06
CA ALA A 409 6.64 -38.68 -12.58
C ALA A 409 6.82 -39.26 -14.00
N SER A 410 8.00 -39.18 -14.62
CA SER A 410 8.19 -39.49 -16.04
C SER A 410 9.43 -40.33 -16.29
N THR A 411 9.39 -41.19 -17.36
CA THR A 411 10.59 -41.85 -17.88
C THR A 411 11.56 -40.82 -18.51
N PRO A 412 12.87 -41.10 -18.61
CA PRO A 412 13.86 -40.15 -19.11
C PRO A 412 13.53 -39.49 -20.45
N ASN A 413 13.01 -40.20 -21.40
CA ASN A 413 12.65 -39.67 -22.73
C ASN A 413 11.37 -38.80 -22.68
N GLN A 414 10.32 -39.25 -21.96
CA GLN A 414 9.10 -38.51 -21.78
C GLN A 414 9.32 -37.23 -20.95
N HIS A 415 10.28 -37.25 -20.03
CA HIS A 415 10.65 -36.15 -19.20
C HIS A 415 11.17 -34.95 -20.02
N LYS A 416 12.14 -35.17 -20.92
CA LYS A 416 12.72 -34.10 -21.75
C LYS A 416 11.64 -33.44 -22.62
N THR A 417 10.77 -34.22 -23.27
CA THR A 417 9.68 -33.70 -24.09
C THR A 417 8.69 -32.89 -23.28
N LYS A 418 8.19 -33.41 -22.16
CA LYS A 418 7.21 -32.69 -21.32
C LYS A 418 7.72 -31.36 -20.75
N ILE A 419 8.99 -31.29 -20.35
CA ILE A 419 9.59 -30.02 -19.87
C ILE A 419 9.73 -29.06 -21.04
N THR A 420 10.19 -29.53 -22.20
CA THR A 420 10.34 -28.68 -23.40
C THR A 420 9.00 -28.12 -23.82
N ASP A 421 7.95 -28.95 -23.89
CA ASP A 421 6.59 -28.51 -24.25
C ASP A 421 6.04 -27.48 -23.27
N ALA A 422 6.17 -27.72 -21.96
CA ALA A 422 5.73 -26.78 -20.93
C ALA A 422 6.46 -25.42 -20.99
N LEU A 423 7.77 -25.43 -21.33
CA LEU A 423 8.53 -24.20 -21.54
C LEU A 423 8.12 -23.48 -22.82
N LEU A 424 7.94 -24.23 -23.92
CA LEU A 424 7.47 -23.66 -25.19
C LEU A 424 6.09 -23.04 -25.06
N ASP A 425 5.15 -23.75 -24.43
CA ASP A 425 3.81 -23.23 -24.17
C ASP A 425 3.89 -21.92 -23.35
N THR A 426 4.70 -21.89 -22.29
CA THR A 426 4.90 -20.70 -21.47
C THR A 426 5.47 -19.55 -22.28
N LEU A 427 6.49 -19.79 -23.10
CA LEU A 427 7.12 -18.77 -23.94
C LEU A 427 6.21 -18.30 -25.07
N THR A 428 5.42 -19.18 -25.65
CA THR A 428 4.48 -18.84 -26.74
C THR A 428 3.33 -17.94 -26.28
N TYR A 429 2.87 -18.13 -25.03
CA TYR A 429 1.83 -17.28 -24.43
C TYR A 429 2.38 -16.07 -23.68
N ALA A 430 3.70 -15.84 -23.68
CA ALA A 430 4.36 -14.73 -23.00
C ALA A 430 4.29 -13.39 -23.75
N ALA A 431 3.72 -13.35 -24.95
CA ALA A 431 3.61 -12.17 -25.81
C ALA A 431 2.40 -11.29 -25.48
#